data_67f885ba7887d6d57aeca688f3d0f2f9
#
_entry.id   67f885ba7887d6d57aeca688f3d0f2f9
#
_cell.length_a   1.000
_cell.length_b   1.000
_cell.length_c   1.000
_cell.angle_alpha   90.00
_cell.angle_beta   90.00
_cell.angle_gamma   90.00
#
_symmetry.space_group_name_H-M   'P 1'
#
loop_
_entity.id
_entity.type
_entity.pdbx_description
1 polymer ?
#
loop_
_entity_poly.entity_id
_entity_poly.type
_entity_poly.pdbx_seq_one_letter_code
_entity_poly.pdbx_strand_id
1 'polypeptide(L)'
;MKRLVEFFPDYWEWDNSGKIYLNDINNALQKSLPEINDFYGDEFLYPVVKQRTRGWHIGRILYFIKHKAEIRDIKIDNEYSGSTILDIPIIVDGWHRFAAAYYLYKQEELDKIHCRYGGRVDLLEYLQGKREVI
;
A
#
# COMPACT_ATOMS: atom_id res chain seq x y z
N MET A 1 5.35 -4.42 10.41
CA MET A 1 4.02 -4.65 9.79
C MET A 1 2.92 -4.90 10.81
N LYS A 2 3.16 -5.71 11.83
CA LYS A 2 2.12 -6.10 12.78
C LYS A 2 1.31 -4.92 13.34
N ARG A 3 1.97 -3.86 13.78
CA ARG A 3 1.31 -2.70 14.35
C ARG A 3 0.78 -1.73 13.30
N LEU A 4 1.40 -1.70 12.14
CA LEU A 4 0.96 -0.85 11.05
C LEU A 4 -0.39 -1.32 10.49
N VAL A 5 -0.56 -2.63 10.27
CA VAL A 5 -1.81 -3.17 9.73
C VAL A 5 -3.01 -2.96 10.64
N GLU A 6 -2.80 -2.73 11.94
CA GLU A 6 -3.88 -2.44 12.88
C GLU A 6 -4.68 -1.18 12.51
N PHE A 7 -4.04 -0.25 11.80
CA PHE A 7 -4.65 1.03 11.45
C PHE A 7 -5.37 1.02 10.10
N PHE A 8 -5.32 -0.08 9.36
CA PHE A 8 -5.86 -0.14 8.01
C PHE A 8 -6.81 -1.31 7.84
N PRO A 9 -7.84 -1.16 7.01
CA PRO A 9 -8.71 -2.28 6.68
C PRO A 9 -7.96 -3.30 5.82
N ASP A 10 -8.51 -4.49 5.70
CA ASP A 10 -7.94 -5.58 4.91
C ASP A 10 -8.44 -5.55 3.46
N TYR A 11 -8.77 -4.38 2.97
CA TYR A 11 -9.18 -4.15 1.59
C TYR A 11 -8.69 -2.77 1.14
N TRP A 12 -8.67 -2.59 -0.17
CA TRP A 12 -8.29 -1.33 -0.80
C TRP A 12 -9.30 -0.94 -1.84
N GLU A 13 -9.44 0.37 -2.06
CA GLU A 13 -10.37 0.89 -3.03
C GLU A 13 -9.78 2.13 -3.68
N TRP A 14 -9.72 2.12 -4.99
CA TRP A 14 -9.38 3.27 -5.80
C TRP A 14 -10.63 3.71 -6.55
N ASP A 15 -10.62 4.94 -7.08
CA ASP A 15 -11.75 5.45 -7.84
C ASP A 15 -12.20 4.43 -8.89
N ASN A 16 -13.47 4.06 -8.85
CA ASN A 16 -14.11 3.13 -9.80
C ASN A 16 -13.58 1.69 -9.79
N SER A 17 -12.71 1.34 -8.87
CA SER A 17 -12.24 -0.05 -8.78
C SER A 17 -13.19 -0.96 -8.01
N GLY A 18 -14.01 -0.38 -7.13
CA GLY A 18 -14.66 -1.14 -6.09
C GLY A 18 -13.63 -1.64 -5.08
N LYS A 19 -14.10 -2.31 -4.05
CA LYS A 19 -13.23 -2.83 -3.00
C LYS A 19 -12.44 -4.05 -3.50
N ILE A 20 -11.14 -4.04 -3.26
CA ILE A 20 -10.25 -5.17 -3.56
C ILE A 20 -9.85 -5.78 -2.22
N TYR A 21 -10.27 -7.00 -1.98
CA TYR A 21 -9.98 -7.74 -0.76
C TYR A 21 -8.76 -8.64 -0.93
N LEU A 22 -8.21 -9.09 0.18
CA LEU A 22 -7.10 -10.07 0.16
C LEU A 22 -7.46 -11.31 -0.66
N ASN A 23 -8.70 -11.76 -0.57
CA ASN A 23 -9.16 -12.92 -1.34
C ASN A 23 -9.16 -12.66 -2.84
N ASP A 24 -9.45 -11.44 -3.27
CA ASP A 24 -9.38 -11.07 -4.68
C ASP A 24 -7.94 -11.17 -5.21
N ILE A 25 -6.97 -10.75 -4.40
CA ILE A 25 -5.55 -10.86 -4.74
C ILE A 25 -5.14 -12.32 -4.81
N ASN A 26 -5.57 -13.12 -3.85
CA ASN A 26 -5.27 -14.56 -3.84
C ASN A 26 -5.84 -15.26 -5.07
N ASN A 27 -7.09 -14.96 -5.42
CA ASN A 27 -7.73 -15.51 -6.62
C ASN A 27 -6.98 -15.10 -7.89
N ALA A 28 -6.53 -13.85 -7.97
CA ALA A 28 -5.78 -13.36 -9.12
C ALA A 28 -4.45 -14.10 -9.27
N LEU A 29 -3.76 -14.38 -8.18
CA LEU A 29 -2.52 -15.16 -8.20
C LEU A 29 -2.78 -16.59 -8.65
N GLN A 30 -3.84 -17.23 -8.16
CA GLN A 30 -4.20 -18.59 -8.56
C GLN A 30 -4.54 -18.69 -10.03
N LYS A 31 -5.18 -17.68 -10.60
CA LYS A 31 -5.54 -17.62 -12.02
C LYS A 31 -4.39 -17.13 -12.90
N SER A 32 -3.24 -16.85 -12.32
CA SER A 32 -2.07 -16.33 -13.03
C SER A 32 -2.39 -15.07 -13.85
N LEU A 33 -3.17 -14.17 -13.29
CA LEU A 33 -3.47 -12.90 -13.94
C LEU A 33 -2.17 -12.10 -14.13
N PRO A 34 -2.07 -11.30 -15.20
CA PRO A 34 -0.84 -10.60 -15.49
C PRO A 34 -0.52 -9.53 -14.45
N GLU A 35 0.76 -9.45 -14.09
CA GLU A 35 1.28 -8.32 -13.34
C GLU A 35 1.44 -7.11 -14.25
N ILE A 36 1.30 -5.92 -13.69
CA ILE A 36 1.42 -4.68 -14.43
C ILE A 36 2.54 -3.83 -13.83
N ASN A 37 3.60 -3.64 -14.62
CA ASN A 37 4.72 -2.79 -14.28
C ASN A 37 4.59 -1.46 -15.02
N ASP A 38 3.56 -0.71 -14.70
CA ASP A 38 3.27 0.55 -15.36
C ASP A 38 3.49 1.72 -14.41
N PHE A 39 4.32 2.66 -14.83
CA PHE A 39 4.63 3.86 -14.07
C PHE A 39 3.79 5.03 -14.58
N TYR A 40 3.62 6.01 -13.72
CA TYR A 40 2.93 7.24 -14.03
C TYR A 40 3.65 8.12 -15.05
N GLY A 41 4.89 7.78 -15.42
CA GLY A 41 5.70 8.59 -16.31
C GLY A 41 5.03 8.95 -17.62
N ASP A 42 4.37 7.98 -18.22
CA ASP A 42 3.69 8.19 -19.49
C ASP A 42 2.42 9.03 -19.37
N GLU A 43 1.85 9.11 -18.19
CA GLU A 43 0.61 9.86 -17.95
C GLU A 43 0.81 11.37 -18.01
N PHE A 44 2.01 11.83 -17.68
CA PHE A 44 2.31 13.25 -17.75
C PHE A 44 2.39 13.77 -19.19
N LEU A 45 2.56 12.89 -20.14
CA LEU A 45 2.64 13.22 -21.56
C LEU A 45 1.27 13.31 -22.21
N TYR A 46 0.23 12.78 -21.57
CA TYR A 46 -1.11 12.72 -22.13
C TYR A 46 -2.10 13.44 -21.23
N PRO A 47 -2.81 14.44 -21.75
CA PRO A 47 -3.80 15.17 -20.94
C PRO A 47 -5.02 14.35 -20.60
N VAL A 48 -5.22 13.21 -21.26
CA VAL A 48 -6.33 12.30 -20.96
C VAL A 48 -5.79 11.11 -20.22
N VAL A 49 -5.99 11.10 -18.92
CA VAL A 49 -5.69 9.95 -18.07
C VAL A 49 -6.74 8.89 -18.37
N LYS A 50 -6.31 7.76 -18.94
CA LYS A 50 -7.20 6.61 -19.04
C LYS A 50 -7.59 6.18 -17.63
N GLN A 51 -8.88 6.09 -17.40
CA GLN A 51 -9.41 5.60 -16.15
C GLN A 51 -8.85 4.20 -15.89
N ARG A 52 -8.21 4.03 -14.73
CA ARG A 52 -7.62 2.75 -14.36
C ARG A 52 -8.69 1.80 -13.88
N THR A 53 -8.67 0.59 -14.43
CA THR A 53 -9.64 -0.44 -14.10
C THR A 53 -9.26 -1.15 -12.79
N ARG A 54 -10.21 -1.89 -12.23
CA ARG A 54 -9.97 -2.79 -11.12
C ARG A 54 -8.82 -3.76 -11.45
N GLY A 55 -8.82 -4.34 -12.65
CA GLY A 55 -7.77 -5.25 -13.08
C GLY A 55 -6.41 -4.62 -13.13
N TRP A 56 -6.32 -3.35 -13.50
CA TRP A 56 -5.07 -2.61 -13.49
C TRP A 56 -4.51 -2.49 -12.06
N HIS A 57 -5.35 -2.11 -11.09
CA HIS A 57 -4.93 -2.00 -9.70
C HIS A 57 -4.50 -3.35 -9.13
N ILE A 58 -5.25 -4.41 -9.41
CA ILE A 58 -4.87 -5.77 -9.00
C ILE A 58 -3.52 -6.14 -9.63
N GLY A 59 -3.35 -5.89 -10.92
CA GLY A 59 -2.09 -6.18 -11.62
C GLY A 59 -0.89 -5.45 -11.03
N ARG A 60 -1.07 -4.20 -10.59
CA ARG A 60 -0.01 -3.45 -9.90
C ARG A 60 0.35 -4.10 -8.56
N ILE A 61 -0.65 -4.54 -7.81
CA ILE A 61 -0.40 -5.23 -6.55
C ILE A 61 0.34 -6.55 -6.80
N LEU A 62 -0.08 -7.31 -7.82
CA LEU A 62 0.59 -8.55 -8.20
C LEU A 62 2.05 -8.33 -8.59
N TYR A 63 2.33 -7.23 -9.28
CA TYR A 63 3.70 -6.87 -9.64
C TYR A 63 4.58 -6.79 -8.39
N PHE A 64 4.14 -6.05 -7.38
CA PHE A 64 4.93 -5.89 -6.16
C PHE A 64 5.01 -7.17 -5.33
N ILE A 65 3.99 -8.02 -5.36
CA ILE A 65 4.06 -9.33 -4.71
C ILE A 65 5.16 -10.18 -5.34
N LYS A 66 5.28 -10.14 -6.66
CA LYS A 66 6.29 -10.91 -7.39
C LYS A 66 7.68 -10.26 -7.37
N HIS A 67 7.76 -8.97 -7.10
CA HIS A 67 9.01 -8.22 -7.05
C HIS A 67 9.17 -7.56 -5.68
N LYS A 68 9.29 -8.39 -4.65
CA LYS A 68 9.33 -7.94 -3.24
C LYS A 68 10.38 -6.88 -2.96
N ALA A 69 11.51 -6.92 -3.66
CA ALA A 69 12.58 -5.93 -3.47
C ALA A 69 12.16 -4.51 -3.86
N GLU A 70 11.08 -4.37 -4.62
CA GLU A 70 10.56 -3.07 -5.02
C GLU A 70 9.51 -2.54 -4.05
N ILE A 71 9.17 -3.29 -3.01
CA ILE A 71 8.31 -2.80 -1.92
C ILE A 71 9.17 -1.95 -0.99
N ARG A 72 9.34 -0.69 -1.35
CA ARG A 72 10.16 0.27 -0.62
C ARG A 72 9.63 1.67 -0.82
N ASP A 73 10.13 2.61 -0.02
CA ASP A 73 9.79 4.02 -0.11
C ASP A 73 8.28 4.29 0.01
N ILE A 74 7.58 3.47 0.81
CA ILE A 74 6.19 3.75 1.15
C ILE A 74 6.17 4.96 2.05
N LYS A 75 5.48 6.01 1.65
CA LYS A 75 5.40 7.25 2.42
C LYS A 75 4.31 7.15 3.47
N ILE A 76 4.72 7.27 4.73
CA ILE A 76 3.81 7.24 5.88
C ILE A 76 3.94 8.56 6.63
N ASP A 77 2.81 9.16 6.95
CA ASP A 77 2.74 10.39 7.73
C ASP A 77 1.54 10.32 8.67
N ASN A 78 1.33 11.32 9.49
CA ASN A 78 0.11 11.48 10.27
C ASN A 78 -0.54 12.84 10.03
N GLU A 79 -0.14 13.54 8.99
CA GLU A 79 -0.67 14.83 8.60
C GLU A 79 -1.47 14.70 7.30
N TYR A 80 -2.72 15.15 7.33
CA TYR A 80 -3.62 15.12 6.19
C TYR A 80 -3.81 16.52 5.64
N SER A 81 -3.66 16.69 4.32
CA SER A 81 -3.88 17.95 3.61
C SER A 81 -3.10 19.16 4.17
N GLY A 82 -1.90 18.91 4.70
CA GLY A 82 -0.96 19.97 5.10
C GLY A 82 -1.30 20.70 6.39
N SER A 83 -2.46 20.46 7.00
CA SER A 83 -2.89 21.19 8.20
C SER A 83 -3.56 20.35 9.27
N THR A 84 -4.09 19.19 8.90
CA THR A 84 -4.79 18.32 9.86
C THR A 84 -3.86 17.23 10.35
N ILE A 85 -3.58 17.23 11.64
CA ILE A 85 -2.75 16.21 12.28
C ILE A 85 -3.66 15.12 12.84
N LEU A 86 -3.37 13.87 12.44
CA LEU A 86 -4.14 12.71 12.87
C LEU A 86 -3.39 11.94 13.94
N ASP A 87 -4.12 11.18 14.77
CA ASP A 87 -3.54 10.30 15.78
C ASP A 87 -3.20 8.92 15.20
N ILE A 88 -3.38 8.73 13.91
CA ILE A 88 -3.16 7.46 13.21
C ILE A 88 -2.23 7.68 12.03
N PRO A 89 -1.49 6.64 11.60
CA PRO A 89 -0.68 6.75 10.39
C PRO A 89 -1.57 6.75 9.14
N ILE A 90 -1.11 7.48 8.12
CA ILE A 90 -1.73 7.44 6.80
C ILE A 90 -0.67 7.10 5.76
N ILE A 91 -1.09 6.44 4.70
CA ILE A 91 -0.23 6.18 3.55
C ILE A 91 -0.39 7.36 2.59
N VAL A 92 0.67 8.13 2.41
CA VAL A 92 0.66 9.29 1.52
C VAL A 92 0.95 8.88 0.08
N ASP A 93 1.83 7.89 -0.09
CA ASP A 93 2.21 7.37 -1.40
C ASP A 93 2.64 5.92 -1.26
N GLY A 94 2.38 5.12 -2.29
CA GLY A 94 2.76 3.72 -2.32
C GLY A 94 1.65 2.77 -1.90
N TRP A 95 0.40 3.09 -2.16
CA TRP A 95 -0.73 2.24 -1.79
C TRP A 95 -0.67 0.83 -2.39
N HIS A 96 -0.24 0.69 -3.66
CA HIS A 96 -0.12 -0.63 -4.28
C HIS A 96 1.01 -1.44 -3.62
N ARG A 97 2.11 -0.78 -3.30
CA ARG A 97 3.22 -1.41 -2.56
C ARG A 97 2.78 -1.81 -1.15
N PHE A 98 2.00 -0.96 -0.48
CA PHE A 98 1.48 -1.27 0.84
C PHE A 98 0.49 -2.44 0.78
N ALA A 99 -0.40 -2.47 -0.20
CA ALA A 99 -1.35 -3.58 -0.38
C ALA A 99 -0.62 -4.91 -0.59
N ALA A 100 0.43 -4.91 -1.42
CA ALA A 100 1.26 -6.08 -1.65
C ALA A 100 1.96 -6.52 -0.36
N ALA A 101 2.52 -5.57 0.40
CA ALA A 101 3.16 -5.85 1.69
C ALA A 101 2.18 -6.43 2.69
N TYR A 102 0.97 -5.89 2.75
CA TYR A 102 -0.09 -6.39 3.62
C TYR A 102 -0.44 -7.84 3.28
N TYR A 103 -0.63 -8.13 2.00
CA TYR A 103 -0.90 -9.50 1.54
C TYR A 103 0.23 -10.44 1.95
N LEU A 104 1.47 -10.07 1.68
CA LEU A 104 2.63 -10.88 2.04
C LEU A 104 2.77 -11.07 3.55
N TYR A 105 2.46 -10.05 4.32
CA TYR A 105 2.45 -10.15 5.78
C TYR A 105 1.42 -11.19 6.25
N LYS A 106 0.22 -11.20 5.67
CA LYS A 106 -0.80 -12.18 6.02
C LYS A 106 -0.42 -13.60 5.58
N GLN A 107 0.44 -13.75 4.60
CA GLN A 107 0.99 -15.03 4.18
C GLN A 107 2.24 -15.43 4.95
N GLU A 108 2.64 -14.63 5.96
CA GLU A 108 3.85 -14.84 6.76
C GLU A 108 5.13 -14.80 5.93
N GLU A 109 5.12 -14.08 4.80
CA GLU A 109 6.27 -13.93 3.91
C GLU A 109 7.00 -12.60 4.08
N LEU A 110 6.46 -11.69 4.90
CA LEU A 110 7.04 -10.37 5.12
C LEU A 110 6.57 -9.84 6.48
N ASP A 111 7.50 -9.31 7.28
CA ASP A 111 7.18 -8.75 8.59
C ASP A 111 7.62 -7.29 8.75
N LYS A 112 8.39 -6.78 7.80
CA LYS A 112 8.92 -5.41 7.81
C LYS A 112 8.82 -4.80 6.43
N ILE A 113 8.66 -3.49 6.39
CA ILE A 113 8.70 -2.73 5.14
C ILE A 113 9.67 -1.58 5.27
N HIS A 114 10.22 -1.18 4.14
CA HIS A 114 10.97 0.06 4.02
C HIS A 114 9.98 1.20 3.76
N CYS A 115 10.03 2.23 4.59
CA CYS A 115 9.15 3.38 4.41
C CYS A 115 9.90 4.69 4.67
N ARG A 116 9.35 5.77 4.14
CA ARG A 116 9.74 7.13 4.47
C ARG A 116 8.70 7.66 5.45
N TYR A 117 9.15 8.00 6.64
CA TYR A 117 8.25 8.42 7.70
C TYR A 117 8.43 9.91 7.98
N GLY A 118 7.34 10.67 7.91
CA GLY A 118 7.35 12.11 8.20
C GLY A 118 6.50 12.53 9.38
N GLY A 119 5.90 11.58 10.08
CA GLY A 119 4.96 11.86 11.14
C GLY A 119 5.57 12.01 12.54
N ARG A 120 4.73 11.84 13.55
CA ARG A 120 5.12 11.97 14.95
C ARG A 120 6.07 10.85 15.37
N VAL A 121 7.06 11.20 16.18
CA VAL A 121 8.08 10.25 16.66
C VAL A 121 7.47 9.17 17.55
N ASP A 122 6.52 9.51 18.41
CA ASP A 122 5.86 8.54 19.29
C ASP A 122 5.08 7.48 18.50
N LEU A 123 4.42 7.88 17.42
CA LEU A 123 3.74 6.96 16.52
C LEU A 123 4.76 6.04 15.83
N LEU A 124 5.87 6.59 15.35
CA LEU A 124 6.93 5.79 14.74
C LEU A 124 7.47 4.75 15.72
N GLU A 125 7.74 5.16 16.96
CA GLU A 125 8.23 4.25 17.99
C GLU A 125 7.25 3.12 18.27
N TYR A 126 5.94 3.43 18.29
CA TYR A 126 4.91 2.42 18.43
C TYR A 126 4.93 1.42 17.27
N LEU A 127 5.00 1.92 16.04
CA LEU A 127 5.04 1.09 14.84
C LEU A 127 6.27 0.18 14.81
N GLN A 128 7.38 0.64 15.37
CA GLN A 128 8.63 -0.12 15.45
C GLN A 128 8.66 -1.09 16.64
N GLY A 129 7.64 -1.07 17.48
CA GLY A 129 7.59 -1.92 18.66
C GLY A 129 8.40 -1.39 19.85
N LYS A 130 8.83 -0.14 19.81
CA LYS A 130 9.61 0.50 20.88
C LYS A 130 8.74 1.11 21.98
N ARG A 131 7.44 1.23 21.74
CA ARG A 131 6.45 1.72 22.69
C ARG A 131 5.24 0.79 22.68
N GLU A 132 4.61 0.61 23.84
CA GLU A 132 3.42 -0.23 23.95
C GLU A 132 2.14 0.53 23.58
N VAL A 133 2.13 1.84 23.77
CA VAL A 133 0.99 2.71 23.45
C VAL A 133 1.48 4.00 22.82
N ILE A 134 0.61 4.63 22.08
CA ILE A 134 0.90 5.92 21.43
C ILE A 134 0.73 7.06 22.44
#